data_ebc018a9164e2f876a803f57516716f7
#
_entry.id   ebc018a9164e2f876a803f57516716f7
#
_cell.length_a   1.000
_cell.length_b   1.000
_cell.length_c   1.000
_cell.angle_alpha   90.00
_cell.angle_beta   90.00
_cell.angle_gamma   90.00
#
_symmetry.space_group_name_H-M   'P 1'
#
loop_
_entity.id
_entity.type
_entity.pdbx_description
1 polymer ?
#
loop_
_entity_poly.entity_id
_entity_poly.type
_entity_poly.pdbx_seq_one_letter_code
_entity_poly.pdbx_strand_id
1 'polypeptide(L)'
;MSKPLIDIMKLNLERYGATFDFDKGMDKLEEELQEFRDAYKAGDLHGMIDAMADLIVIAAGETVKLGYNPELCLKQTVKEITSREQDPHQAEAWANGQRLPGEKWLKNRQQDPATLYAAEYHTCKLPTA
;
A
#
# COMPACT_ATOMS: atom_id res chain seq x y z
N MET A 1 -0.02 22.19 -8.00
CA MET A 1 0.92 21.14 -7.58
C MET A 1 0.31 19.78 -7.87
N SER A 2 1.00 18.94 -8.64
CA SER A 2 0.47 17.63 -8.95
C SER A 2 0.58 16.70 -7.73
N LYS A 3 -0.38 15.77 -7.64
CA LYS A 3 -0.32 14.70 -6.65
C LYS A 3 0.20 13.45 -7.33
N PRO A 4 1.29 12.84 -6.85
CA PRO A 4 1.90 11.68 -7.52
C PRO A 4 0.91 10.54 -7.79
N LEU A 5 -0.01 10.27 -6.86
CA LEU A 5 -1.01 9.20 -7.07
C LEU A 5 -1.96 9.51 -8.23
N ILE A 6 -2.33 10.77 -8.40
CA ILE A 6 -3.16 11.18 -9.54
C ILE A 6 -2.37 11.07 -10.84
N ASP A 7 -1.11 11.46 -10.83
CA ASP A 7 -0.23 11.33 -12.00
C ASP A 7 -0.04 9.87 -12.41
N ILE A 8 0.12 8.97 -11.45
CA ILE A 8 0.19 7.52 -11.70
C ILE A 8 -1.12 7.01 -12.32
N MET A 9 -2.25 7.48 -11.82
CA MET A 9 -3.56 7.11 -12.35
C MET A 9 -3.68 7.51 -13.82
N LYS A 10 -3.33 8.76 -14.15
CA LYS A 10 -3.35 9.27 -15.52
C LYS A 10 -2.41 8.48 -16.42
N LEU A 11 -1.20 8.20 -15.94
CA LEU A 11 -0.20 7.45 -16.69
C LEU A 11 -0.72 6.06 -17.07
N ASN A 12 -1.38 5.39 -16.13
CA ASN A 12 -1.94 4.07 -16.38
C ASN A 12 -3.08 4.10 -17.40
N LEU A 13 -3.98 5.08 -17.28
CA LEU A 13 -5.09 5.22 -18.19
C LEU A 13 -4.62 5.58 -19.62
N GLU A 14 -3.58 6.39 -19.75
CA GLU A 14 -3.10 6.88 -21.03
C GLU A 14 -2.13 5.93 -21.74
N ARG A 15 -1.25 5.25 -20.98
CA ARG A 15 -0.15 4.45 -21.56
C ARG A 15 -0.36 2.96 -21.50
N TYR A 16 -0.80 2.46 -20.33
CA TYR A 16 -0.75 1.02 -20.08
C TYR A 16 -2.10 0.35 -20.21
N GLY A 17 -3.14 1.13 -20.48
CA GLY A 17 -4.50 0.61 -20.54
C GLY A 17 -4.99 0.24 -19.13
N ALA A 18 -6.27 -0.06 -19.04
CA ALA A 18 -6.92 -0.33 -17.76
C ALA A 18 -7.27 -1.80 -17.57
N THR A 19 -6.58 -2.72 -18.27
CA THR A 19 -6.87 -4.14 -18.13
C THR A 19 -6.03 -4.75 -17.02
N PHE A 20 -6.71 -5.29 -16.02
CA PHE A 20 -6.05 -6.00 -14.93
C PHE A 20 -5.63 -7.40 -15.39
N ASP A 21 -4.36 -7.73 -15.13
CA ASP A 21 -3.80 -9.05 -15.36
C ASP A 21 -3.01 -9.43 -14.10
N PHE A 22 -3.53 -10.38 -13.34
CA PHE A 22 -2.97 -10.78 -12.06
C PHE A 22 -1.51 -11.23 -12.18
N ASP A 23 -1.22 -12.12 -13.13
CA ASP A 23 0.13 -12.69 -13.25
C ASP A 23 1.16 -11.64 -13.63
N LYS A 24 0.84 -10.76 -14.57
CA LYS A 24 1.74 -9.67 -14.95
C LYS A 24 1.98 -8.69 -13.81
N GLY A 25 0.94 -8.37 -13.06
CA GLY A 25 1.05 -7.49 -11.89
C GLY A 25 1.93 -8.11 -10.81
N MET A 26 1.74 -9.39 -10.53
CA MET A 26 2.55 -10.12 -9.55
C MET A 26 4.01 -10.19 -9.98
N ASP A 27 4.28 -10.48 -11.24
CA ASP A 27 5.65 -10.53 -11.76
C ASP A 27 6.39 -9.20 -11.54
N LYS A 28 5.72 -8.08 -11.80
CA LYS A 28 6.30 -6.75 -11.58
C LYS A 28 6.58 -6.49 -10.10
N LEU A 29 5.65 -6.84 -9.22
CA LEU A 29 5.84 -6.66 -7.78
C LEU A 29 7.00 -7.49 -7.26
N GLU A 30 7.08 -8.75 -7.68
CA GLU A 30 8.16 -9.65 -7.29
C GLU A 30 9.52 -9.18 -7.80
N GLU A 31 9.57 -8.66 -9.02
CA GLU A 31 10.80 -8.10 -9.61
C GLU A 31 11.33 -6.95 -8.75
N GLU A 32 10.45 -6.01 -8.37
CA GLU A 32 10.86 -4.87 -7.54
C GLU A 32 11.26 -5.30 -6.12
N LEU A 33 10.59 -6.29 -5.55
CA LEU A 33 10.99 -6.85 -4.27
C LEU A 33 12.38 -7.47 -4.34
N GLN A 34 12.70 -8.15 -5.44
CA GLN A 34 14.03 -8.73 -5.64
C GLN A 34 15.08 -7.63 -5.81
N GLU A 35 14.79 -6.58 -6.56
CA GLU A 35 15.68 -5.43 -6.69
C GLU A 35 15.96 -4.78 -5.33
N PHE A 36 14.95 -4.67 -4.48
CA PHE A 36 15.12 -4.16 -3.13
C PHE A 36 16.08 -5.04 -2.31
N ARG A 37 15.92 -6.37 -2.36
CA ARG A 37 16.81 -7.31 -1.68
C ARG A 37 18.25 -7.18 -2.17
N ASP A 38 18.43 -7.10 -3.48
CA ASP A 38 19.75 -7.00 -4.09
C ASP A 38 20.43 -5.68 -3.72
N ALA A 39 19.69 -4.57 -3.73
CA ALA A 39 20.20 -3.28 -3.31
C ALA A 39 20.61 -3.29 -1.83
N TYR A 40 19.82 -3.92 -0.97
CA TYR A 40 20.14 -4.05 0.44
C TYR A 40 21.46 -4.83 0.63
N LYS A 41 21.60 -5.95 -0.04
CA LYS A 41 22.83 -6.77 0.05
C LYS A 41 24.07 -6.03 -0.46
N ALA A 42 23.88 -5.18 -1.45
CA ALA A 42 24.98 -4.37 -2.01
C ALA A 42 25.28 -3.11 -1.20
N GLY A 43 24.49 -2.80 -0.18
CA GLY A 43 24.61 -1.55 0.57
C GLY A 43 24.23 -0.33 -0.25
N ASP A 44 23.37 -0.49 -1.25
CA ASP A 44 22.94 0.56 -2.17
C ASP A 44 21.64 1.21 -1.67
N LEU A 45 21.79 2.27 -0.89
CA LEU A 45 20.63 2.98 -0.33
C LEU A 45 19.76 3.59 -1.43
N HIS A 46 20.38 4.17 -2.45
CA HIS A 46 19.64 4.78 -3.56
C HIS A 46 18.79 3.73 -4.30
N GLY A 47 19.36 2.56 -4.57
CA GLY A 47 18.66 1.45 -5.20
C GLY A 47 17.50 0.94 -4.34
N MET A 48 17.66 0.93 -3.01
CA MET A 48 16.57 0.55 -2.10
C MET A 48 15.40 1.53 -2.18
N ILE A 49 15.69 2.82 -2.19
CA ILE A 49 14.65 3.85 -2.30
C ILE A 49 13.93 3.76 -3.64
N ASP A 50 14.69 3.56 -4.72
CA ASP A 50 14.14 3.41 -6.07
C ASP A 50 13.17 2.23 -6.15
N ALA A 51 13.56 1.07 -5.62
CA ALA A 51 12.69 -0.11 -5.60
C ALA A 51 11.42 0.13 -4.77
N MET A 52 11.52 0.79 -3.61
CA MET A 52 10.34 1.11 -2.81
C MET A 52 9.40 2.07 -3.53
N ALA A 53 9.94 3.10 -4.19
CA ALA A 53 9.14 4.02 -4.98
C ALA A 53 8.44 3.29 -6.13
N ASP A 54 9.14 2.40 -6.82
CA ASP A 54 8.57 1.60 -7.91
C ASP A 54 7.45 0.67 -7.43
N LEU A 55 7.58 0.08 -6.24
CA LEU A 55 6.51 -0.71 -5.63
C LEU A 55 5.25 0.10 -5.42
N ILE A 56 5.39 1.34 -4.95
CA ILE A 56 4.24 2.23 -4.75
C ILE A 56 3.57 2.54 -6.09
N VAL A 57 4.36 2.85 -7.12
CA VAL A 57 3.85 3.13 -8.46
C VAL A 57 3.10 1.93 -9.03
N ILE A 58 3.68 0.74 -8.92
CA ILE A 58 3.06 -0.49 -9.43
C ILE A 58 1.76 -0.78 -8.68
N ALA A 59 1.78 -0.71 -7.35
CA ALA A 59 0.58 -0.97 -6.54
C ALA A 59 -0.54 0.03 -6.86
N ALA A 60 -0.22 1.31 -7.01
CA ALA A 60 -1.20 2.32 -7.41
C ALA A 60 -1.75 2.04 -8.81
N GLY A 61 -0.88 1.65 -9.75
CA GLY A 61 -1.28 1.28 -11.11
C GLY A 61 -2.21 0.08 -11.15
N GLU A 62 -1.92 -0.94 -10.36
CA GLU A 62 -2.79 -2.12 -10.26
C GLU A 62 -4.16 -1.75 -9.66
N THR A 63 -4.19 -0.85 -8.71
CA THR A 63 -5.44 -0.34 -8.14
C THR A 63 -6.31 0.32 -9.22
N VAL A 64 -5.69 1.12 -10.10
CA VAL A 64 -6.38 1.75 -11.24
C VAL A 64 -6.94 0.68 -12.18
N LYS A 65 -6.17 -0.35 -12.47
CA LYS A 65 -6.60 -1.45 -13.35
C LYS A 65 -7.77 -2.23 -12.78
N LEU A 66 -7.88 -2.28 -11.44
CA LEU A 66 -9.04 -2.86 -10.76
C LEU A 66 -10.28 -1.95 -10.79
N GLY A 67 -10.15 -0.72 -11.29
CA GLY A 67 -11.26 0.22 -11.42
C GLY A 67 -11.43 1.16 -10.24
N TYR A 68 -10.38 1.37 -9.44
CA TYR A 68 -10.44 2.17 -8.23
C TYR A 68 -9.44 3.32 -8.25
N ASN A 69 -9.78 4.40 -7.54
CA ASN A 69 -8.91 5.55 -7.39
C ASN A 69 -7.91 5.31 -6.26
N PRO A 70 -6.61 5.18 -6.54
CA PRO A 70 -5.62 4.84 -5.52
C PRO A 70 -5.50 5.89 -4.41
N GLU A 71 -5.69 7.18 -4.72
CA GLU A 71 -5.62 8.21 -3.68
C GLU A 71 -6.76 8.07 -2.68
N LEU A 72 -7.99 7.86 -3.16
CA LEU A 72 -9.15 7.67 -2.30
C LEU A 72 -9.02 6.37 -1.48
N CYS A 73 -8.54 5.30 -2.11
CA CYS A 73 -8.31 4.03 -1.42
C CYS A 73 -7.29 4.19 -0.29
N LEU A 74 -6.20 4.90 -0.54
CA LEU A 74 -5.20 5.15 0.50
C LEU A 74 -5.74 5.99 1.64
N LYS A 75 -6.58 6.99 1.35
CA LYS A 75 -7.24 7.76 2.41
C LYS A 75 -8.08 6.87 3.30
N GLN A 76 -8.84 5.95 2.72
CA GLN A 76 -9.63 4.97 3.48
C GLN A 76 -8.75 4.04 4.29
N THR A 77 -7.67 3.55 3.69
CA THR A 77 -6.72 2.67 4.36
C THR A 77 -6.07 3.35 5.57
N VAL A 78 -5.62 4.59 5.39
CA VAL A 78 -4.98 5.36 6.47
C VAL A 78 -5.96 5.61 7.61
N LYS A 79 -7.21 5.94 7.30
CA LYS A 79 -8.25 6.11 8.32
C LYS A 79 -8.46 4.83 9.12
N GLU A 80 -8.53 3.69 8.43
CA GLU A 80 -8.72 2.39 9.11
C GLU A 80 -7.53 2.07 10.00
N ILE A 81 -6.31 2.23 9.51
CA ILE A 81 -5.10 1.97 10.30
C ILE A 81 -5.02 2.90 11.51
N THR A 82 -5.33 4.19 11.31
CA THR A 82 -5.29 5.17 12.39
C THR A 82 -6.34 4.89 13.46
N SER A 83 -7.45 4.25 13.11
CA SER A 83 -8.49 3.88 14.06
C SER A 83 -8.11 2.71 14.97
N ARG A 84 -7.05 1.97 14.63
CA ARG A 84 -6.62 0.82 15.42
C ARG A 84 -5.93 1.25 16.70
N GLU A 85 -6.19 0.52 17.78
CA GLU A 85 -5.40 0.65 18.99
C GLU A 85 -4.16 -0.22 18.89
N GLN A 86 -3.03 0.35 19.28
CA GLN A 86 -1.79 -0.41 19.32
C GLN A 86 -1.72 -1.20 20.62
N ASP A 87 -1.36 -2.48 20.53
CA ASP A 87 -1.06 -3.29 21.70
C ASP A 87 0.12 -2.64 22.47
N PRO A 88 -0.04 -2.32 23.78
CA PRO A 88 1.05 -1.74 24.56
C PRO A 88 2.34 -2.57 24.55
N HIS A 89 2.22 -3.90 24.55
CA HIS A 89 3.39 -4.78 24.46
C HIS A 89 4.10 -4.65 23.10
N GLN A 90 3.33 -4.54 22.04
CA GLN A 90 3.88 -4.34 20.69
C GLN A 90 4.52 -2.96 20.56
N ALA A 91 3.89 -1.94 21.12
CA ALA A 91 4.44 -0.58 21.14
C ALA A 91 5.79 -0.54 21.85
N GLU A 92 5.91 -1.22 23.00
CA GLU A 92 7.16 -1.32 23.74
C GLU A 92 8.24 -2.05 22.94
N ALA A 93 7.87 -3.17 22.29
CA ALA A 93 8.80 -3.92 21.44
C ALA A 93 9.34 -3.05 20.29
N TRP A 94 8.48 -2.27 19.64
CA TRP A 94 8.91 -1.35 18.59
C TRP A 94 9.88 -0.29 19.13
N ALA A 95 9.58 0.30 20.29
CA ALA A 95 10.46 1.29 20.92
C ALA A 95 11.84 0.72 21.24
N ASN A 96 11.93 -0.59 21.52
CA ASN A 96 13.17 -1.29 21.80
C ASN A 96 13.83 -1.88 20.54
N GLY A 97 13.34 -1.55 19.34
CA GLY A 97 13.89 -2.04 18.09
C GLY A 97 13.55 -3.50 17.78
N GLN A 98 12.64 -4.10 18.50
CA GLN A 98 12.21 -5.48 18.28
C GLN A 98 11.05 -5.51 17.29
N ARG A 99 10.97 -6.58 16.49
CA ARG A 99 9.88 -6.77 15.54
C ARG A 99 9.02 -7.93 16.00
N LEU A 100 7.75 -7.65 16.24
CA LEU A 100 6.76 -8.68 16.51
C LEU A 100 6.03 -9.07 15.22
N PRO A 101 5.52 -10.31 15.13
CA PRO A 101 4.68 -10.73 14.02
C PRO A 101 3.48 -9.81 13.82
N GLY A 102 3.08 -9.58 12.55
CA GLY A 102 2.01 -8.65 12.21
C GLY A 102 0.66 -9.00 12.84
N GLU A 103 0.39 -10.25 13.05
CA GLU A 103 -0.84 -10.72 13.69
C GLU A 103 -0.96 -10.35 15.17
N LYS A 104 0.10 -9.81 15.77
CA LYS A 104 0.06 -9.34 17.16
C LYS A 104 -0.60 -7.97 17.31
N TRP A 105 -0.92 -7.30 16.23
CA TRP A 105 -1.73 -6.08 16.34
C TRP A 105 -3.12 -6.41 16.83
N LEU A 106 -3.56 -5.73 17.89
CA LEU A 106 -4.87 -5.96 18.49
C LEU A 106 -5.97 -5.24 17.71
N LYS A 107 -6.01 -5.45 16.43
CA LYS A 107 -6.88 -4.73 15.54
C LYS A 107 -8.35 -4.86 15.90
N ASN A 108 -8.80 -6.07 16.17
CA ASN A 108 -10.22 -6.38 16.29
C ASN A 108 -10.59 -7.11 17.58
N ARG A 109 -9.64 -7.31 18.50
CA ARG A 109 -9.88 -8.16 19.67
C ARG A 109 -10.32 -7.40 20.90
N GLN A 110 -9.85 -6.15 21.04
CA GLN A 110 -10.07 -5.35 22.25
C GLN A 110 -10.70 -4.00 21.96
N GLN A 111 -10.80 -3.60 20.70
CA GLN A 111 -11.49 -2.37 20.33
C GLN A 111 -13.00 -2.62 20.25
N ASP A 112 -13.76 -1.63 20.72
CA ASP A 112 -15.20 -1.58 20.50
C ASP A 112 -15.43 -1.47 19.00
N PRO A 113 -16.17 -2.44 18.38
CA PRO A 113 -16.48 -2.38 16.95
C PRO A 113 -17.15 -1.08 16.51
N ALA A 114 -17.84 -0.41 17.41
CA ALA A 114 -18.50 0.87 17.10
C ALA A 114 -17.52 2.01 16.90
N THR A 115 -16.27 1.91 17.42
CA THR A 115 -15.24 2.93 17.28
C THR A 115 -14.22 2.61 16.20
N LEU A 116 -14.18 1.36 15.73
CA LEU A 116 -13.24 0.95 14.71
C LEU A 116 -13.75 1.36 13.33
N TYR A 117 -12.99 2.20 12.64
CA TYR A 117 -13.31 2.61 11.29
C TYR A 117 -13.09 1.45 10.31
N ALA A 118 -14.08 1.18 9.48
CA ALA A 118 -13.97 0.21 8.40
C ALA A 118 -13.67 0.94 7.08
N ALA A 119 -12.64 0.51 6.35
CA ALA A 119 -12.31 1.10 5.06
C ALA A 119 -13.45 0.88 4.07
N GLU A 120 -13.95 1.95 3.49
CA GLU A 120 -15.11 1.93 2.59
C GLU A 120 -14.67 2.07 1.13
N TYR A 121 -14.00 1.04 0.61
CA TYR A 121 -13.43 1.08 -0.74
C TYR A 121 -14.48 1.22 -1.84
N HIS A 122 -15.73 0.80 -1.58
CA HIS A 122 -16.82 0.97 -2.55
C HIS A 122 -17.06 2.45 -2.91
N THR A 123 -16.66 3.39 -2.06
CA THR A 123 -16.75 4.83 -2.35
C THR A 123 -15.62 5.34 -3.23
N CYS A 124 -14.66 4.49 -3.56
CA CYS A 124 -13.41 4.87 -4.22
C CYS A 124 -13.34 4.43 -5.69
N LYS A 125 -14.44 3.97 -6.24
CA LYS A 125 -14.48 3.50 -7.65
C LYS A 125 -14.21 4.65 -8.60
N LEU A 126 -13.47 4.35 -9.67
CA LEU A 126 -13.32 5.27 -10.78
C LEU A 126 -14.65 5.37 -11.53
N PRO A 127 -14.94 6.54 -12.12
CA PRO A 127 -16.12 6.68 -12.95
C PRO A 127 -16.07 5.67 -14.12
N THR A 128 -17.19 4.99 -14.36
CA THR A 128 -17.34 4.16 -15.55
C THR A 128 -17.60 5.04 -16.77
N ALA A 129 -16.91 4.74 -17.86
CA ALA A 129 -17.11 5.49 -19.09
C ALA A 129 -18.49 5.20 -19.70
#